data_31e69c3300f3b6bac6d1d4d95e22ae3a
#
_entry.id   31e69c3300f3b6bac6d1d4d95e22ae3a
#
_cell.length_a   1.000
_cell.length_b   1.000
_cell.length_c   1.000
_cell.angle_alpha   90.00
_cell.angle_beta   90.00
_cell.angle_gamma   90.00
#
_symmetry.space_group_name_H-M   'P 1'
#
loop_
_entity.id
_entity.type
_entity.pdbx_description
1 polymer ?
#
loop_
_entity_poly.entity_id
_entity_poly.type
_entity_poly.pdbx_seq_one_letter_code
_entity_poly.pdbx_strand_id
1 'polypeptide(L)'
;KSNAHRFNKVTQGDNTKRTVFYTNTSQEEKDNYKLVSTYTVDSESISYNWYSTNSAYSADELGAAVSGSNGEFKLADNIPAGNYVLYCDITYSDGDSTETVTEKFTFTYKECAHENGYSDGKCTNCGALCDHSNIDIDTGKCNECAHQFVATISTDGNAPTGYDTLADCLNSVTADTEN
;
A
#
# COMPACT_ATOMS: atom_id res chain seq x y z
N LYS A 1 -0.50 34.59 -32.61
CA LYS A 1 0.63 33.76 -32.10
C LYS A 1 0.02 32.74 -31.18
N SER A 2 -0.10 31.49 -31.65
CA SER A 2 -0.56 30.39 -30.85
C SER A 2 0.47 30.14 -29.75
N ASN A 3 0.12 30.43 -28.49
CA ASN A 3 0.86 29.92 -27.35
C ASN A 3 0.46 28.46 -27.22
N ALA A 4 1.23 27.58 -27.82
CA ALA A 4 1.08 26.15 -27.58
C ALA A 4 1.44 25.90 -26.11
N HIS A 5 0.44 25.75 -25.26
CA HIS A 5 0.63 25.26 -23.91
C HIS A 5 1.16 23.82 -24.01
N ARG A 6 2.28 23.55 -23.34
CA ARG A 6 2.89 22.24 -23.35
C ARG A 6 2.61 21.55 -22.03
N PHE A 7 2.06 20.35 -22.10
CA PHE A 7 2.07 19.47 -20.95
C PHE A 7 3.51 19.17 -20.54
N ASN A 8 3.91 19.58 -19.36
CA ASN A 8 5.22 19.24 -18.82
C ASN A 8 5.12 17.91 -18.08
N LYS A 9 5.84 16.91 -18.56
CA LYS A 9 6.02 15.67 -17.81
C LYS A 9 6.92 15.98 -16.61
N VAL A 10 6.37 15.85 -15.40
CA VAL A 10 7.18 15.92 -14.18
C VAL A 10 7.75 14.54 -13.93
N THR A 11 9.05 14.39 -14.07
CA THR A 11 9.78 13.33 -13.39
C THR A 11 9.78 13.74 -11.91
N GLN A 12 8.85 13.22 -11.14
CA GLN A 12 9.01 13.21 -9.69
C GLN A 12 10.29 12.44 -9.43
N GLY A 13 11.28 13.07 -8.79
CA GLY A 13 12.61 12.53 -8.55
C GLY A 13 12.59 11.03 -8.21
N ASP A 14 13.56 10.38 -7.69
CA ASP A 14 13.75 8.93 -7.51
C ASP A 14 12.54 8.08 -7.02
N ASN A 15 11.36 8.69 -6.83
CA ASN A 15 10.09 8.01 -6.69
C ASN A 15 9.63 7.49 -8.05
N THR A 16 10.29 6.45 -8.51
CA THR A 16 9.75 5.53 -9.51
C THR A 16 8.30 5.23 -9.12
N LYS A 17 7.36 5.42 -10.08
CA LYS A 17 5.95 5.06 -9.90
C LYS A 17 5.89 3.68 -9.25
N ARG A 18 5.29 3.60 -8.08
CA ARG A 18 5.05 2.30 -7.45
C ARG A 18 4.15 1.49 -8.37
N THR A 19 4.61 0.34 -8.80
CA THR A 19 3.88 -0.56 -9.72
C THR A 19 3.50 -1.88 -9.06
N VAL A 20 3.95 -2.10 -7.83
CA VAL A 20 3.63 -3.30 -7.05
C VAL A 20 3.02 -2.91 -5.72
N PHE A 21 1.86 -3.46 -5.45
CA PHE A 21 1.09 -3.29 -4.22
C PHE A 21 0.82 -4.66 -3.60
N TYR A 22 0.66 -4.70 -2.29
CA TYR A 22 0.50 -5.97 -1.57
C TYR A 22 -0.89 -6.08 -0.93
N THR A 23 -1.51 -7.25 -1.08
CA THR A 23 -2.85 -7.54 -0.54
C THR A 23 -2.83 -7.77 0.97
N ASN A 24 -1.74 -8.37 1.48
CA ASN A 24 -1.54 -8.76 2.88
C ASN A 24 -0.65 -7.79 3.66
N THR A 25 -0.78 -6.50 3.41
CA THR A 25 -0.09 -5.45 4.15
C THR A 25 -0.97 -4.83 5.23
N SER A 26 -0.38 -3.95 6.06
CA SER A 26 -1.11 -3.19 7.07
C SER A 26 -2.06 -2.16 6.44
N GLN A 27 -3.11 -1.76 7.18
CA GLN A 27 -4.01 -0.70 6.74
C GLN A 27 -3.25 0.63 6.55
N GLU A 28 -2.30 0.96 7.44
CA GLU A 28 -1.44 2.13 7.31
C GLU A 28 -0.73 2.21 5.95
N GLU A 29 -0.21 1.06 5.46
CA GLU A 29 0.41 0.98 4.14
C GLU A 29 -0.62 1.12 3.02
N LYS A 30 -1.78 0.46 3.13
CA LYS A 30 -2.87 0.57 2.15
C LYS A 30 -3.39 2.00 2.04
N ASP A 31 -3.43 2.76 3.14
CA ASP A 31 -3.84 4.15 3.14
C ASP A 31 -2.94 5.04 2.27
N ASN A 32 -1.71 4.62 2.04
CA ASN A 32 -0.75 5.30 1.17
C ASN A 32 -0.75 4.78 -0.28
N TYR A 33 -1.56 3.77 -0.62
CA TYR A 33 -1.60 3.21 -1.97
C TYR A 33 -2.33 4.14 -2.92
N LYS A 34 -1.59 4.72 -3.84
CA LYS A 34 -2.13 5.63 -4.85
C LYS A 34 -1.35 5.58 -6.16
N LEU A 35 -2.02 5.95 -7.22
CA LEU A 35 -1.41 6.30 -8.49
C LEU A 35 -1.37 7.82 -8.60
N VAL A 36 -0.32 8.36 -9.18
CA VAL A 36 -0.16 9.81 -9.34
C VAL A 36 0.22 10.13 -10.78
N SER A 37 -0.53 11.03 -11.41
CA SER A 37 -0.19 11.52 -12.74
C SER A 37 1.19 12.19 -12.74
N THR A 38 1.97 11.91 -13.77
CA THR A 38 3.28 12.54 -13.99
C THR A 38 3.17 13.83 -14.80
N TYR A 39 1.98 14.18 -15.25
CA TYR A 39 1.74 15.39 -16.02
C TYR A 39 1.28 16.52 -15.10
N THR A 40 1.97 17.65 -15.18
CA THR A 40 1.50 18.92 -14.64
C THR A 40 1.26 19.89 -15.77
N VAL A 41 0.25 20.74 -15.62
CA VAL A 41 -0.06 21.80 -16.56
C VAL A 41 -0.02 23.09 -15.80
N ASP A 42 0.71 24.07 -16.33
CA ASP A 42 0.73 25.43 -15.80
C ASP A 42 -0.54 26.15 -16.28
N SER A 43 -1.66 25.89 -15.59
CA SER A 43 -2.97 26.42 -15.95
C SER A 43 -3.95 26.35 -14.78
N GLU A 44 -4.93 27.26 -14.83
CA GLU A 44 -6.02 27.35 -13.87
C GLU A 44 -7.13 26.32 -14.11
N SER A 45 -7.16 25.67 -15.27
CA SER A 45 -8.22 24.71 -15.65
C SER A 45 -7.66 23.41 -16.15
N ILE A 46 -7.49 22.47 -15.22
CA ILE A 46 -7.05 21.09 -15.49
C ILE A 46 -8.05 20.11 -14.89
N SER A 47 -8.36 19.05 -15.61
CA SER A 47 -9.19 17.95 -15.15
C SER A 47 -8.52 16.61 -15.37
N TYR A 48 -8.81 15.66 -14.50
CA TYR A 48 -8.31 14.30 -14.53
C TYR A 48 -9.48 13.34 -14.58
N ASN A 49 -9.54 12.52 -15.62
CA ASN A 49 -10.57 11.51 -15.77
C ASN A 49 -9.95 10.12 -15.78
N TRP A 50 -10.19 9.35 -14.73
CA TRP A 50 -9.67 8.00 -14.55
C TRP A 50 -10.66 6.97 -15.06
N TYR A 51 -10.18 6.01 -15.86
CA TYR A 51 -11.03 4.96 -16.42
C TYR A 51 -10.26 3.67 -16.69
N SER A 52 -11.01 2.58 -16.84
CA SER A 52 -10.53 1.28 -17.31
C SER A 52 -11.12 0.98 -18.69
N THR A 53 -10.34 0.34 -19.53
CA THR A 53 -10.83 -0.27 -20.79
C THR A 53 -11.01 -1.78 -20.67
N ASN A 54 -10.74 -2.34 -19.50
CA ASN A 54 -10.92 -3.77 -19.23
C ASN A 54 -12.37 -4.05 -18.84
N SER A 55 -12.96 -5.08 -19.44
CA SER A 55 -14.35 -5.49 -19.13
C SER A 55 -14.48 -6.23 -17.80
N ALA A 56 -13.37 -6.68 -17.21
CA ALA A 56 -13.37 -7.42 -15.97
C ALA A 56 -13.41 -6.54 -14.71
N TYR A 57 -13.12 -5.24 -14.84
CA TYR A 57 -13.16 -4.28 -13.73
C TYR A 57 -13.30 -2.84 -14.26
N SER A 58 -13.96 -2.02 -13.48
CA SER A 58 -14.05 -0.56 -13.70
C SER A 58 -12.98 0.18 -12.89
N ALA A 59 -12.80 1.48 -13.16
CA ALA A 59 -11.94 2.31 -12.33
C ALA A 59 -12.49 2.43 -10.89
N ASP A 60 -13.81 2.56 -10.72
CA ASP A 60 -14.47 2.72 -9.42
C ASP A 60 -14.31 1.48 -8.52
N GLU A 61 -14.16 0.29 -9.11
CA GLU A 61 -13.85 -0.93 -8.35
C GLU A 61 -12.39 -0.96 -7.86
N LEU A 62 -11.50 -0.24 -8.54
CA LEU A 62 -10.08 -0.16 -8.18
C LEU A 62 -9.74 1.03 -7.27
N GLY A 63 -10.65 1.97 -7.09
CA GLY A 63 -10.41 3.12 -6.23
C GLY A 63 -11.18 4.37 -6.62
N ALA A 64 -10.66 5.53 -6.24
CA ALA A 64 -11.28 6.81 -6.55
C ALA A 64 -10.25 7.92 -6.78
N ALA A 65 -10.60 8.86 -7.67
CA ALA A 65 -9.85 10.08 -7.84
C ALA A 65 -9.91 10.94 -6.57
N VAL A 66 -8.76 11.50 -6.17
CA VAL A 66 -8.68 12.38 -5.01
C VAL A 66 -9.03 13.79 -5.42
N SER A 67 -10.14 14.31 -4.89
CA SER A 67 -10.61 15.66 -5.21
C SER A 67 -9.61 16.72 -4.76
N GLY A 68 -9.37 17.71 -5.61
CA GLY A 68 -8.44 18.81 -5.32
C GLY A 68 -6.96 18.44 -5.37
N SER A 69 -6.62 17.21 -5.76
CA SER A 69 -5.25 16.77 -5.98
C SER A 69 -4.80 17.00 -7.43
N ASN A 70 -3.48 16.97 -7.64
CA ASN A 70 -2.88 17.05 -8.98
C ASN A 70 -2.83 15.66 -9.65
N GLY A 71 -4.01 15.07 -9.91
CA GLY A 71 -4.10 13.79 -10.60
C GLY A 71 -3.73 12.60 -9.72
N GLU A 72 -4.14 12.58 -8.46
CA GLU A 72 -4.01 11.42 -7.59
C GLU A 72 -5.25 10.52 -7.69
N PHE A 73 -5.02 9.22 -7.66
CA PHE A 73 -6.03 8.18 -7.59
C PHE A 73 -5.72 7.25 -6.42
N LYS A 74 -6.55 7.28 -5.39
CA LYS A 74 -6.42 6.41 -4.21
C LYS A 74 -6.92 5.02 -4.57
N LEU A 75 -6.06 4.01 -4.39
CA LEU A 75 -6.44 2.62 -4.63
C LEU A 75 -7.32 2.10 -3.50
N ALA A 76 -8.26 1.22 -3.85
CA ALA A 76 -9.13 0.56 -2.87
C ALA A 76 -8.36 -0.46 -2.03
N ASP A 77 -8.83 -0.71 -0.81
CA ASP A 77 -8.13 -1.58 0.15
C ASP A 77 -8.20 -3.08 -0.20
N ASN A 78 -9.23 -3.48 -0.96
CA ASN A 78 -9.58 -4.88 -1.20
C ASN A 78 -9.40 -5.32 -2.66
N ILE A 79 -8.42 -4.73 -3.37
CA ILE A 79 -8.11 -5.16 -4.74
C ILE A 79 -7.51 -6.57 -4.69
N PRO A 80 -8.08 -7.55 -5.39
CA PRO A 80 -7.53 -8.91 -5.46
C PRO A 80 -6.12 -8.95 -6.08
N ALA A 81 -5.39 -10.02 -5.82
CA ALA A 81 -4.13 -10.27 -6.52
C ALA A 81 -4.37 -10.37 -8.03
N GLY A 82 -3.55 -9.67 -8.82
CA GLY A 82 -3.70 -9.60 -10.26
C GLY A 82 -2.91 -8.47 -10.88
N ASN A 83 -3.01 -8.38 -12.21
CA ASN A 83 -2.42 -7.30 -13.00
C ASN A 83 -3.51 -6.37 -13.48
N TYR A 84 -3.28 -5.06 -13.32
CA TYR A 84 -4.27 -4.03 -13.59
C TYR A 84 -3.72 -2.95 -14.50
N VAL A 85 -4.62 -2.34 -15.25
CA VAL A 85 -4.33 -1.19 -16.10
C VAL A 85 -5.42 -0.15 -15.90
N LEU A 86 -5.02 1.07 -15.55
CA LEU A 86 -5.87 2.25 -15.56
C LEU A 86 -5.31 3.29 -16.52
N TYR A 87 -6.19 4.11 -17.00
CA TYR A 87 -5.86 5.29 -17.81
C TYR A 87 -6.34 6.54 -17.10
N CYS A 88 -5.60 7.62 -17.29
CA CYS A 88 -5.99 8.95 -16.85
C CYS A 88 -5.91 9.90 -18.03
N ASP A 89 -7.05 10.46 -18.43
CA ASP A 89 -7.09 11.56 -19.38
C ASP A 89 -6.91 12.87 -18.62
N ILE A 90 -5.82 13.56 -18.94
CA ILE A 90 -5.49 14.88 -18.41
C ILE A 90 -5.92 15.90 -19.44
N THR A 91 -6.98 16.64 -19.15
CA THR A 91 -7.55 17.62 -20.06
C THR A 91 -7.27 19.03 -19.55
N TYR A 92 -6.76 19.85 -20.41
CA TYR A 92 -6.43 21.24 -20.18
C TYR A 92 -7.31 22.12 -21.09
N SER A 93 -7.80 23.24 -20.57
CA SER A 93 -8.52 24.24 -21.32
C SER A 93 -8.09 25.66 -20.91
N ASP A 94 -7.78 26.50 -21.88
CA ASP A 94 -7.49 27.93 -21.72
C ASP A 94 -8.69 28.83 -22.07
N GLY A 95 -9.86 28.22 -22.26
CA GLY A 95 -11.09 28.90 -22.68
C GLY A 95 -11.30 28.94 -24.19
N ASP A 96 -10.24 28.93 -24.98
CA ASP A 96 -10.28 28.97 -26.45
C ASP A 96 -9.97 27.60 -27.08
N SER A 97 -9.14 26.81 -26.42
CA SER A 97 -8.75 25.47 -26.87
C SER A 97 -8.72 24.45 -25.73
N THR A 98 -8.95 23.19 -26.09
CA THR A 98 -8.87 22.06 -25.17
C THR A 98 -7.93 21.03 -25.73
N GLU A 99 -6.98 20.57 -24.90
CA GLU A 99 -6.06 19.48 -25.23
C GLU A 99 -6.20 18.36 -24.18
N THR A 100 -6.00 17.12 -24.61
CA THR A 100 -6.06 15.95 -23.73
C THR A 100 -4.84 15.08 -23.97
N VAL A 101 -4.21 14.66 -22.89
CA VAL A 101 -3.14 13.66 -22.86
C VAL A 101 -3.61 12.48 -22.05
N THR A 102 -3.43 11.27 -22.57
CA THR A 102 -3.75 10.03 -21.85
C THR A 102 -2.50 9.43 -21.24
N GLU A 103 -2.52 9.21 -19.94
CA GLU A 103 -1.47 8.48 -19.23
C GLU A 103 -1.95 7.08 -18.85
N LYS A 104 -1.09 6.09 -19.10
CA LYS A 104 -1.35 4.69 -18.80
C LYS A 104 -0.63 4.28 -17.51
N PHE A 105 -1.33 3.62 -16.61
CA PHE A 105 -0.82 3.04 -15.38
C PHE A 105 -0.96 1.53 -15.43
N THR A 106 0.16 0.82 -15.32
CA THR A 106 0.18 -0.64 -15.20
C THR A 106 0.72 -0.99 -13.83
N PHE A 107 0.00 -1.80 -13.08
CA PHE A 107 0.39 -2.18 -11.72
C PHE A 107 -0.10 -3.59 -11.37
N THR A 108 0.53 -4.15 -10.35
CA THR A 108 0.26 -5.51 -9.88
C THR A 108 -0.09 -5.48 -8.41
N TYR A 109 -1.16 -6.18 -8.02
CA TYR A 109 -1.43 -6.58 -6.65
C TYR A 109 -1.00 -8.02 -6.46
N LYS A 110 -0.28 -8.33 -5.38
CA LYS A 110 0.14 -9.67 -5.02
C LYS A 110 0.27 -9.84 -3.52
N GLU A 111 0.29 -11.06 -3.05
CA GLU A 111 0.71 -11.35 -1.69
C GLU A 111 2.23 -11.15 -1.54
N CYS A 112 2.62 -10.63 -0.38
CA CYS A 112 4.02 -10.57 0.00
C CYS A 112 4.41 -11.87 0.69
N ALA A 113 5.45 -12.52 0.19
CA ALA A 113 5.98 -13.74 0.80
C ALA A 113 6.94 -13.45 1.97
N HIS A 114 7.16 -12.17 2.31
CA HIS A 114 8.05 -11.71 3.39
C HIS A 114 9.51 -12.21 3.28
N GLU A 115 9.95 -12.60 2.07
CA GLU A 115 11.26 -13.24 1.81
C GLU A 115 12.46 -12.37 2.22
N ASN A 116 12.33 -11.03 2.20
CA ASN A 116 13.41 -10.11 2.54
C ASN A 116 13.45 -9.77 4.05
N GLY A 117 12.65 -10.50 4.85
CA GLY A 117 12.63 -10.33 6.29
C GLY A 117 12.00 -9.02 6.76
N TYR A 118 12.26 -8.72 8.04
CA TYR A 118 11.65 -7.61 8.75
C TYR A 118 12.72 -6.64 9.25
N SER A 119 12.36 -5.35 9.34
CA SER A 119 13.12 -4.32 10.04
C SER A 119 12.16 -3.59 10.98
N ASP A 120 12.58 -3.44 12.24
CA ASP A 120 11.74 -2.83 13.29
C ASP A 120 10.33 -3.45 13.39
N GLY A 121 10.25 -4.79 13.23
CA GLY A 121 9.00 -5.54 13.28
C GLY A 121 8.10 -5.39 12.05
N LYS A 122 8.53 -4.64 11.03
CA LYS A 122 7.80 -4.46 9.76
C LYS A 122 8.51 -5.17 8.61
N CYS A 123 7.76 -5.85 7.77
CA CYS A 123 8.29 -6.44 6.53
C CYS A 123 8.90 -5.35 5.64
N THR A 124 10.13 -5.56 5.17
CA THR A 124 10.85 -4.58 4.35
C THR A 124 10.24 -4.36 2.97
N ASN A 125 9.43 -5.30 2.48
CA ASN A 125 8.78 -5.20 1.17
C ASN A 125 7.39 -4.57 1.25
N CYS A 126 6.55 -5.03 2.19
CA CYS A 126 5.14 -4.67 2.23
C CYS A 126 4.72 -3.86 3.46
N GLY A 127 5.61 -3.64 4.42
CA GLY A 127 5.29 -2.91 5.66
C GLY A 127 4.37 -3.65 6.64
N ALA A 128 3.96 -4.90 6.34
CA ALA A 128 3.15 -5.68 7.27
C ALA A 128 3.91 -5.93 8.57
N LEU A 129 3.21 -5.85 9.70
CA LEU A 129 3.77 -6.22 10.99
C LEU A 129 4.03 -7.73 11.04
N CYS A 130 5.11 -8.11 11.70
CA CYS A 130 5.35 -9.51 12.03
C CYS A 130 4.28 -9.99 13.02
N ASP A 131 3.69 -11.13 12.74
CA ASP A 131 2.68 -11.75 13.63
C ASP A 131 3.31 -12.53 14.79
N HIS A 132 4.65 -12.64 14.79
CA HIS A 132 5.42 -13.37 15.80
C HIS A 132 4.99 -14.83 15.98
N SER A 133 4.52 -15.47 14.91
CA SER A 133 4.05 -16.87 14.97
C SER A 133 5.18 -17.88 15.16
N ASN A 134 6.43 -17.50 14.93
CA ASN A 134 7.61 -18.35 15.00
C ASN A 134 8.59 -17.87 16.09
N ILE A 135 8.28 -18.20 17.35
CA ILE A 135 9.10 -17.83 18.51
C ILE A 135 9.97 -19.01 18.92
N ASP A 136 11.26 -18.78 19.10
CA ASP A 136 12.19 -19.68 19.74
C ASP A 136 11.94 -19.67 21.25
N ILE A 137 11.45 -20.77 21.80
CA ILE A 137 11.07 -20.86 23.21
C ILE A 137 12.27 -20.79 24.16
N ASP A 138 13.44 -21.22 23.72
CA ASP A 138 14.64 -21.24 24.57
C ASP A 138 15.23 -19.83 24.69
N THR A 139 15.13 -19.03 23.67
CA THR A 139 15.68 -17.67 23.65
C THR A 139 14.63 -16.59 23.84
N GLY A 140 13.35 -16.88 23.65
CA GLY A 140 12.26 -15.92 23.66
C GLY A 140 12.30 -14.93 22.50
N LYS A 141 12.92 -15.32 21.37
CA LYS A 141 13.13 -14.46 20.21
C LYS A 141 12.28 -14.90 19.03
N CYS A 142 11.67 -13.95 18.35
CA CYS A 142 11.03 -14.24 17.07
C CYS A 142 12.08 -14.54 15.99
N ASN A 143 11.98 -15.71 15.36
CA ASN A 143 12.91 -16.12 14.31
C ASN A 143 12.77 -15.32 13.01
N GLU A 144 11.64 -14.65 12.81
CA GLU A 144 11.37 -13.89 11.61
C GLU A 144 11.86 -12.45 11.68
N CYS A 145 11.50 -11.73 12.75
CA CYS A 145 11.83 -10.31 12.91
C CYS A 145 12.88 -10.00 13.98
N ALA A 146 13.37 -11.03 14.64
CA ALA A 146 14.35 -10.93 15.73
C ALA A 146 13.88 -10.15 16.97
N HIS A 147 12.56 -9.83 17.08
CA HIS A 147 12.01 -9.22 18.28
C HIS A 147 12.25 -10.09 19.50
N GLN A 148 12.70 -9.47 20.61
CA GLN A 148 12.99 -10.16 21.87
C GLN A 148 11.86 -9.94 22.86
N PHE A 149 11.20 -11.01 23.26
CA PHE A 149 10.17 -10.99 24.30
C PHE A 149 10.79 -11.05 25.69
N VAL A 150 10.14 -10.41 26.64
CA VAL A 150 10.53 -10.45 28.07
C VAL A 150 10.12 -11.77 28.70
N ALA A 151 9.02 -12.35 28.27
CA ALA A 151 8.53 -13.66 28.72
C ALA A 151 7.86 -14.42 27.57
N THR A 152 7.89 -15.74 27.65
CA THR A 152 7.20 -16.63 26.71
C THR A 152 6.42 -17.70 27.46
N ILE A 153 5.26 -18.07 26.96
CA ILE A 153 4.48 -19.20 27.45
C ILE A 153 4.34 -20.21 26.30
N SER A 154 4.63 -21.45 26.62
CA SER A 154 4.33 -22.58 25.73
C SER A 154 3.45 -23.56 26.47
N THR A 155 2.36 -23.97 25.83
CA THR A 155 1.51 -25.06 26.29
C THR A 155 1.70 -26.26 25.36
N ASP A 156 1.63 -27.47 25.88
CA ASP A 156 1.86 -28.68 25.11
C ASP A 156 1.07 -28.70 23.79
N GLY A 157 1.80 -28.76 22.68
CA GLY A 157 1.26 -28.86 21.33
C GLY A 157 0.90 -27.52 20.66
N ASN A 158 1.06 -26.39 21.35
CA ASN A 158 0.81 -25.08 20.76
C ASN A 158 2.10 -24.30 20.49
N ALA A 159 2.04 -23.36 19.56
CA ALA A 159 3.15 -22.41 19.32
C ALA A 159 3.36 -21.54 20.57
N PRO A 160 4.63 -21.19 20.90
CA PRO A 160 4.91 -20.27 21.99
C PRO A 160 4.28 -18.89 21.77
N THR A 161 3.78 -18.29 22.84
CA THR A 161 3.28 -16.93 22.85
C THR A 161 4.28 -16.02 23.57
N GLY A 162 4.67 -14.92 22.95
CA GLY A 162 5.60 -13.93 23.52
C GLY A 162 4.88 -12.75 24.14
N TYR A 163 5.49 -12.20 25.20
CA TYR A 163 4.98 -11.02 25.93
C TYR A 163 6.09 -10.01 26.13
N ASP A 164 5.81 -8.75 25.86
CA ASP A 164 6.75 -7.65 26.03
C ASP A 164 6.90 -7.21 27.48
N THR A 165 5.95 -7.59 28.33
CA THR A 165 6.05 -7.35 29.78
C THR A 165 5.72 -8.61 30.58
N LEU A 166 6.34 -8.75 31.77
CA LEU A 166 6.01 -9.83 32.68
C LEU A 166 4.57 -9.73 33.22
N ALA A 167 4.05 -8.51 33.36
CA ALA A 167 2.68 -8.28 33.80
C ALA A 167 1.65 -8.84 32.84
N ASP A 168 1.82 -8.62 31.52
CA ASP A 168 0.92 -9.14 30.49
C ASP A 168 0.97 -10.68 30.46
N CYS A 169 2.16 -11.24 30.61
CA CYS A 169 2.35 -12.68 30.69
C CYS A 169 1.61 -13.29 31.88
N LEU A 170 1.73 -12.71 33.07
CA LEU A 170 1.07 -13.19 34.29
C LEU A 170 -0.48 -13.04 34.19
N ASN A 171 -0.96 -11.92 33.62
CA ASN A 171 -2.38 -11.69 33.43
C ASN A 171 -3.02 -12.72 32.47
N SER A 172 -2.29 -13.17 31.45
CA SER A 172 -2.79 -14.18 30.53
C SER A 172 -2.97 -15.54 31.19
N VAL A 173 -2.06 -15.91 32.11
CA VAL A 173 -2.15 -17.19 32.85
C VAL A 173 -3.31 -17.19 33.85
N THR A 174 -3.58 -16.06 34.51
CA THR A 174 -4.66 -15.98 35.50
C THR A 174 -6.05 -15.96 34.86
N ALA A 175 -6.20 -15.46 33.63
CA ALA A 175 -7.45 -15.49 32.90
C ALA A 175 -7.89 -16.92 32.50
N ASP A 176 -6.95 -17.82 32.26
CA ASP A 176 -7.24 -19.23 31.88
C ASP A 176 -7.62 -20.13 33.09
N THR A 177 -7.41 -19.67 34.32
CA THR A 177 -7.70 -20.47 35.52
C THR A 177 -9.10 -20.24 36.12
N GLU A 178 -9.92 -19.33 35.53
CA GLU A 178 -11.28 -19.02 36.00
C GLU A 178 -12.40 -19.69 35.17
N ASN A 179 -12.10 -20.67 34.29
CA ASN A 179 -13.09 -21.44 33.54
C ASN A 179 -13.11 -22.91 33.93
#